data_2d8603b146ab7f1fbc1bc88c54388b89
#
_entry.id   2d8603b146ab7f1fbc1bc88c54388b89
#
_cell.length_a   1.000
_cell.length_b   1.000
_cell.length_c   1.000
_cell.angle_alpha   90.00
_cell.angle_beta   90.00
_cell.angle_gamma   90.00
#
_symmetry.space_group_name_H-M   'P 1'
#
loop_
_entity.id
_entity.type
_entity.pdbx_description
1 polymer ?
#
loop_
_entity_poly.entity_id
_entity_poly.type
_entity_poly.pdbx_seq_one_letter_code
_entity_poly.pdbx_strand_id
1 'polypeptide(L)'
;AIRRQRQMCIRDRFKNPIVIAGVLGDSHGALTGQMCFEEGLGKVTYGTGSSVMVNIGEKVATAPRGLVTSIGFAALGKVFYAFEGNIHCTGGTIKWLDQRLQMIGSPDEAEELAVTVEDNGGVYVVPAFAGLGAPWWQGDIKAAILGMTLGTGKPHVLRAALESIAYQVNDLVKAMTTQAGIKLKEIRVDGGPTKNKFLMQFQADCLRV
;
A
#
# COMPACT_ATOMS: atom_id res chain seq x y z
N ALA A 1 -0.97 14.57 26.80
CA ALA A 1 -2.41 14.24 26.85
C ALA A 1 -2.69 12.76 26.50
N ILE A 2 -2.20 12.25 25.37
CA ILE A 2 -2.40 10.86 24.93
C ILE A 2 -1.85 9.83 25.94
N ARG A 3 -0.71 10.11 26.56
CA ARG A 3 -0.08 9.23 27.56
C ARG A 3 -0.92 9.08 28.83
N ARG A 4 -1.57 10.17 29.29
CA ARG A 4 -2.47 10.15 30.46
C ARG A 4 -3.78 9.41 30.18
N GLN A 5 -4.34 9.58 28.99
CA GLN A 5 -5.59 8.93 28.59
C GLN A 5 -5.44 7.41 28.45
N ARG A 6 -4.30 6.93 27.91
CA ARG A 6 -3.99 5.50 27.86
C ARG A 6 -3.75 4.90 29.26
N GLN A 7 -3.10 5.62 30.16
CA GLN A 7 -2.97 5.18 31.57
C GLN A 7 -4.30 5.09 32.29
N MET A 8 -5.24 6.01 32.04
CA MET A 8 -6.60 5.93 32.60
C MET A 8 -7.36 4.71 32.09
N CYS A 9 -7.38 4.46 30.79
CA CYS A 9 -8.07 3.29 30.21
C CYS A 9 -7.55 1.93 30.73
N ILE A 10 -6.28 1.85 31.09
CA ILE A 10 -5.67 0.63 31.64
C ILE A 10 -6.00 0.49 33.13
N ARG A 11 -5.96 1.57 33.92
CA ARG A 11 -6.25 1.54 35.36
C ARG A 11 -7.66 1.08 35.70
N ASP A 12 -8.63 1.48 34.90
CA ASP A 12 -10.04 1.18 35.14
C ASP A 12 -10.44 -0.26 34.82
N ARG A 13 -9.63 -0.98 34.03
CA ARG A 13 -9.92 -2.35 33.56
C ARG A 13 -9.14 -3.43 34.29
N PHE A 14 -8.04 -3.11 34.93
CA PHE A 14 -7.15 -4.09 35.55
C PHE A 14 -6.90 -3.74 37.03
N LYS A 15 -7.02 -4.74 37.89
CA LYS A 15 -6.75 -4.59 39.33
C LYS A 15 -5.31 -4.21 39.64
N ASN A 16 -4.37 -4.63 38.80
CA ASN A 16 -2.94 -4.35 38.94
C ASN A 16 -2.44 -3.50 37.77
N PRO A 17 -1.42 -2.63 37.96
CA PRO A 17 -0.80 -1.90 36.87
C PRO A 17 -0.18 -2.86 35.86
N ILE A 18 -0.46 -2.60 34.57
CA ILE A 18 0.19 -3.31 33.46
C ILE A 18 1.24 -2.40 32.87
N VAL A 19 2.44 -2.95 32.69
CA VAL A 19 3.56 -2.23 32.07
C VAL A 19 3.31 -2.17 30.55
N ILE A 20 3.32 -0.95 29.99
CA ILE A 20 3.35 -0.74 28.54
C ILE A 20 4.82 -0.82 28.11
N ALA A 21 5.24 -1.94 27.55
CA ALA A 21 6.62 -2.20 27.17
C ALA A 21 7.01 -1.62 25.79
N GLY A 22 6.02 -1.31 24.94
CA GLY A 22 6.28 -0.71 23.63
C GLY A 22 5.04 -0.03 23.07
N VAL A 23 5.25 0.97 22.23
CA VAL A 23 4.20 1.70 21.49
C VAL A 23 4.71 1.95 20.09
N LEU A 24 3.99 1.46 19.10
CA LEU A 24 4.25 1.69 17.67
C LEU A 24 2.96 2.19 16.99
N GLY A 25 3.10 3.01 15.95
CA GLY A 25 2.03 3.24 15.00
C GLY A 25 1.78 1.95 14.21
N ASP A 26 0.58 1.78 13.66
CA ASP A 26 0.19 0.57 12.93
C ASP A 26 1.11 0.28 11.73
N SER A 27 1.39 1.28 10.90
CA SER A 27 2.29 1.16 9.75
C SER A 27 3.73 0.80 10.15
N HIS A 28 4.24 1.40 11.25
CA HIS A 28 5.56 1.11 11.80
C HIS A 28 5.59 -0.27 12.48
N GLY A 29 4.48 -0.65 13.11
CA GLY A 29 4.28 -2.01 13.63
C GLY A 29 4.31 -3.06 12.53
N ALA A 30 3.67 -2.78 11.39
CA ALA A 30 3.72 -3.63 10.20
C ALA A 30 5.15 -3.72 9.62
N LEU A 31 5.88 -2.60 9.49
CA LEU A 31 7.28 -2.59 9.04
C LEU A 31 8.17 -3.50 9.92
N THR A 32 8.00 -3.38 11.24
CA THR A 32 8.73 -4.20 12.22
C THR A 32 8.26 -5.67 12.20
N GLY A 33 6.95 -5.90 12.15
CA GLY A 33 6.37 -7.24 12.10
C GLY A 33 6.72 -8.02 10.84
N GLN A 34 6.87 -7.31 9.72
CA GLN A 34 7.39 -7.84 8.46
C GLN A 34 8.93 -7.99 8.47
N MET A 35 9.59 -7.71 9.60
CA MET A 35 11.05 -7.80 9.75
C MET A 35 11.85 -7.00 8.71
N CYS A 36 11.38 -5.83 8.31
CA CYS A 36 12.06 -4.95 7.38
C CYS A 36 13.22 -4.19 8.07
N PHE A 37 14.18 -4.93 8.63
CA PHE A 37 15.24 -4.40 9.48
C PHE A 37 16.48 -3.89 8.72
N GLU A 38 16.57 -4.16 7.42
CA GLU A 38 17.70 -3.74 6.60
C GLU A 38 17.29 -2.68 5.59
N GLU A 39 18.25 -1.85 5.22
CA GLU A 39 18.12 -0.89 4.11
C GLU A 39 17.72 -1.61 2.81
N GLY A 40 16.73 -1.07 2.13
CA GLY A 40 16.19 -1.62 0.89
C GLY A 40 15.10 -2.68 1.09
N LEU A 41 14.78 -3.06 2.33
CA LEU A 41 13.58 -3.83 2.62
C LEU A 41 12.39 -2.90 2.77
N GLY A 42 11.25 -3.28 2.21
CA GLY A 42 10.03 -2.50 2.32
C GLY A 42 8.80 -3.35 2.61
N LYS A 43 7.73 -2.70 3.01
CA LYS A 43 6.43 -3.34 3.20
C LYS A 43 5.34 -2.62 2.43
N VAL A 44 4.33 -3.38 2.01
CA VAL A 44 3.05 -2.84 1.54
C VAL A 44 1.93 -3.52 2.30
N THR A 45 1.15 -2.74 3.03
CA THR A 45 -0.10 -3.20 3.66
C THR A 45 -1.26 -2.82 2.75
N TYR A 46 -1.88 -3.82 2.14
CA TYR A 46 -3.03 -3.64 1.25
C TYR A 46 -4.34 -3.67 2.01
N GLY A 47 -5.10 -2.59 1.94
CA GLY A 47 -6.43 -2.44 2.50
C GLY A 47 -7.40 -1.81 1.49
N THR A 48 -8.33 -0.99 1.96
CA THR A 48 -9.13 -0.10 1.10
C THR A 48 -8.23 0.86 0.34
N GLY A 49 -7.31 1.52 1.04
CA GLY A 49 -6.09 2.12 0.52
C GLY A 49 -4.89 1.24 0.88
N SER A 50 -3.68 1.70 0.61
CA SER A 50 -2.45 0.98 0.96
C SER A 50 -1.42 1.90 1.58
N SER A 51 -0.69 1.36 2.56
CA SER A 51 0.47 2.02 3.16
C SER A 51 1.75 1.33 2.67
N VAL A 52 2.65 2.13 2.12
CA VAL A 52 3.95 1.69 1.61
C VAL A 52 5.04 2.30 2.48
N MET A 53 5.96 1.49 2.96
CA MET A 53 7.15 1.95 3.68
C MET A 53 8.39 1.24 3.17
N VAL A 54 9.50 1.97 3.05
CA VAL A 54 10.81 1.42 2.69
C VAL A 54 11.83 1.88 3.71
N ASN A 55 12.56 0.93 4.29
CA ASN A 55 13.68 1.20 5.20
C ASN A 55 14.85 1.80 4.41
N ILE A 56 15.27 3.00 4.79
CA ILE A 56 16.36 3.75 4.15
C ILE A 56 17.66 3.74 4.97
N GLY A 57 17.77 2.85 5.96
CA GLY A 57 18.94 2.69 6.79
C GLY A 57 19.05 3.67 7.96
N GLU A 58 20.28 3.84 8.48
CA GLU A 58 20.58 4.64 9.67
C GLU A 58 20.75 6.15 9.36
N LYS A 59 20.83 6.52 8.07
CA LYS A 59 20.99 7.92 7.67
C LYS A 59 19.63 8.53 7.35
N VAL A 60 19.32 9.64 8.03
CA VAL A 60 18.13 10.42 7.69
C VAL A 60 18.27 11.03 6.28
N ALA A 61 17.24 10.93 5.47
CA ALA A 61 17.17 11.57 4.17
C ALA A 61 15.84 12.34 4.03
N THR A 62 15.85 13.39 3.23
CA THR A 62 14.63 14.14 2.90
C THR A 62 13.77 13.28 1.98
N ALA A 63 12.52 13.07 2.37
CA ALA A 63 11.58 12.31 1.55
C ALA A 63 11.34 12.99 0.19
N PRO A 64 11.03 12.21 -0.86
CA PRO A 64 10.53 12.74 -2.12
C PRO A 64 9.28 13.59 -1.88
N ARG A 65 9.00 14.50 -2.80
CA ARG A 65 7.77 15.30 -2.75
C ARG A 65 6.56 14.39 -2.58
N GLY A 66 5.71 14.71 -1.60
CA GLY A 66 4.48 13.97 -1.35
C GLY A 66 4.62 12.73 -0.46
N LEU A 67 5.83 12.41 -0.01
CA LEU A 67 6.10 11.35 0.96
C LEU A 67 6.62 11.91 2.28
N VAL A 68 6.74 11.06 3.28
CA VAL A 68 7.20 11.43 4.63
C VAL A 68 8.43 10.61 5.00
N THR A 69 9.40 11.28 5.66
CA THR A 69 10.46 10.57 6.39
C THR A 69 10.01 10.37 7.82
N SER A 70 10.08 9.16 8.30
CA SER A 70 9.76 8.81 9.69
C SER A 70 10.87 7.95 10.30
N ILE A 71 10.86 7.84 11.63
CA ILE A 71 11.66 6.83 12.33
C ILE A 71 10.94 5.50 12.13
N GLY A 72 11.53 4.61 11.35
CA GLY A 72 10.99 3.27 11.10
C GLY A 72 10.93 2.46 12.41
N PHE A 73 12.07 2.36 13.07
CA PHE A 73 12.21 1.75 14.40
C PHE A 73 13.55 2.14 15.03
N ALA A 74 13.67 1.92 16.35
CA ALA A 74 14.93 2.06 17.07
C ALA A 74 15.19 0.78 17.87
N ALA A 75 16.39 0.23 17.74
CA ALA A 75 16.80 -0.99 18.43
C ALA A 75 18.31 -1.00 18.66
N LEU A 76 18.76 -1.57 19.78
CA LEU A 76 20.18 -1.78 20.09
C LEU A 76 21.03 -0.50 19.99
N GLY A 77 20.47 0.63 20.39
CA GLY A 77 21.13 1.94 20.33
C GLY A 77 21.24 2.57 18.94
N LYS A 78 20.61 1.98 17.94
CA LYS A 78 20.54 2.49 16.56
C LYS A 78 19.13 2.95 16.22
N VAL A 79 19.04 3.95 15.34
CA VAL A 79 17.79 4.45 14.77
C VAL A 79 17.78 4.20 13.28
N PHE A 80 16.71 3.58 12.79
CA PHE A 80 16.48 3.32 11.37
C PHE A 80 15.36 4.21 10.87
N TYR A 81 15.55 4.79 9.70
CA TYR A 81 14.58 5.67 9.07
C TYR A 81 13.84 4.95 7.97
N ALA A 82 12.64 5.42 7.67
CA ALA A 82 11.84 4.91 6.57
C ALA A 82 11.20 6.06 5.79
N PHE A 83 11.06 5.88 4.49
CA PHE A 83 10.11 6.66 3.71
C PHE A 83 8.74 6.01 3.77
N GLU A 84 7.70 6.83 3.89
CA GLU A 84 6.32 6.41 3.96
C GLU A 84 5.47 7.17 2.95
N GLY A 85 4.56 6.44 2.30
CA GLY A 85 3.55 6.99 1.42
C GLY A 85 2.25 6.20 1.49
N ASN A 86 1.12 6.89 1.33
CA ASN A 86 -0.21 6.32 1.41
C ASN A 86 -0.95 6.47 0.08
N ILE A 87 -1.49 5.35 -0.41
CA ILE A 87 -2.36 5.28 -1.58
C ILE A 87 -3.80 5.27 -1.10
N HIS A 88 -4.63 6.19 -1.56
CA HIS A 88 -5.99 6.37 -1.06
C HIS A 88 -6.92 5.22 -1.47
N CYS A 89 -6.74 4.66 -2.65
CA CYS A 89 -7.63 3.62 -3.16
C CYS A 89 -6.87 2.51 -3.87
N THR A 90 -6.91 1.31 -3.30
CA THR A 90 -6.37 0.06 -3.85
C THR A 90 -7.46 -1.02 -3.83
N GLY A 91 -7.59 -1.81 -2.79
CA GLY A 91 -8.70 -2.76 -2.64
C GLY A 91 -10.09 -2.11 -2.68
N GLY A 92 -10.16 -0.82 -2.37
CA GLY A 92 -11.37 0.01 -2.55
C GLY A 92 -11.87 0.04 -4.00
N THR A 93 -10.96 -0.02 -4.98
CA THR A 93 -11.31 -0.08 -6.41
C THR A 93 -12.07 -1.36 -6.73
N ILE A 94 -11.59 -2.50 -6.28
CA ILE A 94 -12.25 -3.80 -6.48
C ILE A 94 -13.60 -3.85 -5.75
N LYS A 95 -13.65 -3.35 -4.51
CA LYS A 95 -14.90 -3.20 -3.77
C LYS A 95 -15.93 -2.33 -4.50
N TRP A 96 -15.50 -1.26 -5.15
CA TRP A 96 -16.38 -0.39 -5.91
C TRP A 96 -16.94 -1.11 -7.15
N LEU A 97 -16.11 -1.86 -7.88
CA LEU A 97 -16.55 -2.69 -9.02
C LEU A 97 -17.54 -3.77 -8.59
N ASP A 98 -17.34 -4.36 -7.42
CA ASP A 98 -18.26 -5.32 -6.81
C ASP A 98 -19.57 -4.66 -6.36
N GLN A 99 -19.50 -3.76 -5.38
CA GLN A 99 -20.67 -3.28 -4.64
C GLN A 99 -21.46 -2.19 -5.34
N ARG A 100 -20.85 -1.40 -6.22
CA ARG A 100 -21.50 -0.27 -6.90
C ARG A 100 -21.83 -0.58 -8.36
N LEU A 101 -20.92 -1.19 -9.09
CA LEU A 101 -21.16 -1.56 -10.48
C LEU A 101 -21.68 -2.98 -10.65
N GLN A 102 -21.66 -3.81 -9.60
CA GLN A 102 -22.11 -5.21 -9.62
C GLN A 102 -21.50 -6.01 -10.79
N MET A 103 -20.24 -5.72 -11.07
CA MET A 103 -19.49 -6.41 -12.13
C MET A 103 -19.06 -7.82 -11.72
N ILE A 104 -18.94 -8.07 -10.43
CA ILE A 104 -18.54 -9.32 -9.80
C ILE A 104 -19.43 -9.56 -8.59
N GLY A 105 -19.51 -10.79 -8.10
CA GLY A 105 -20.27 -11.15 -6.90
C GLY A 105 -19.37 -11.31 -5.67
N SER A 106 -18.06 -11.36 -5.89
CA SER A 106 -17.06 -11.40 -4.82
C SER A 106 -15.72 -10.83 -5.30
N PRO A 107 -14.86 -10.32 -4.41
CA PRO A 107 -13.52 -9.87 -4.78
C PRO A 107 -12.63 -10.94 -5.41
N ASP A 108 -12.87 -12.22 -5.13
CA ASP A 108 -12.09 -13.34 -5.66
C ASP A 108 -12.35 -13.53 -7.16
N GLU A 109 -13.58 -13.29 -7.64
CA GLU A 109 -13.92 -13.31 -9.06
C GLU A 109 -13.12 -12.30 -9.89
N ALA A 110 -12.59 -11.25 -9.28
CA ALA A 110 -11.77 -10.27 -9.98
C ALA A 110 -10.51 -10.91 -10.57
N GLU A 111 -9.85 -11.82 -9.82
CA GLU A 111 -8.72 -12.59 -10.33
C GLU A 111 -9.13 -13.57 -11.41
N GLU A 112 -10.17 -14.35 -11.12
CA GLU A 112 -10.66 -15.38 -12.06
C GLU A 112 -10.96 -14.80 -13.44
N LEU A 113 -11.64 -13.66 -13.50
CA LEU A 113 -11.96 -12.98 -14.75
C LEU A 113 -10.75 -12.27 -15.37
N ALA A 114 -9.89 -11.63 -14.58
CA ALA A 114 -8.73 -10.91 -15.09
C ALA A 114 -7.74 -11.81 -15.85
N VAL A 115 -7.60 -13.08 -15.43
CA VAL A 115 -6.72 -14.04 -16.10
C VAL A 115 -7.31 -14.70 -17.33
N THR A 116 -8.59 -14.46 -17.64
CA THR A 116 -9.23 -14.99 -18.88
C THR A 116 -8.85 -14.20 -20.12
N VAL A 117 -8.21 -13.06 -19.99
CA VAL A 117 -7.74 -12.21 -21.10
C VAL A 117 -6.23 -12.11 -21.07
N GLU A 118 -5.60 -12.02 -22.23
CA GLU A 118 -4.16 -11.97 -22.38
C GLU A 118 -3.55 -10.69 -21.80
N ASP A 119 -4.24 -9.55 -22.01
CA ASP A 119 -3.85 -8.24 -21.52
C ASP A 119 -5.09 -7.41 -21.13
N ASN A 120 -4.90 -6.14 -20.79
CA ASN A 120 -6.00 -5.24 -20.42
C ASN A 120 -6.73 -4.63 -21.63
N GLY A 121 -6.38 -5.01 -22.87
CA GLY A 121 -6.99 -4.49 -24.10
C GLY A 121 -6.81 -2.97 -24.29
N GLY A 122 -5.76 -2.38 -23.71
CA GLY A 122 -5.53 -0.94 -23.72
C GLY A 122 -6.39 -0.15 -22.71
N VAL A 123 -7.12 -0.85 -21.83
CA VAL A 123 -7.94 -0.22 -20.79
C VAL A 123 -7.08 0.10 -19.58
N TYR A 124 -7.23 1.31 -19.05
CA TYR A 124 -6.56 1.76 -17.82
C TYR A 124 -7.56 2.34 -16.83
N VAL A 125 -7.37 2.02 -15.56
CA VAL A 125 -8.16 2.58 -14.46
C VAL A 125 -7.29 3.57 -13.69
N VAL A 126 -7.80 4.79 -13.52
CA VAL A 126 -7.25 5.80 -12.61
C VAL A 126 -8.11 5.79 -11.35
N PRO A 127 -7.68 5.20 -10.23
CA PRO A 127 -8.55 4.96 -9.08
C PRO A 127 -8.60 6.16 -8.12
N ALA A 128 -8.83 7.36 -8.65
CA ALA A 128 -8.88 8.63 -7.90
C ALA A 128 -10.26 8.90 -7.29
N PHE A 129 -10.89 7.90 -6.66
CA PHE A 129 -12.23 8.03 -6.06
C PHE A 129 -12.29 9.09 -4.95
N ALA A 130 -11.18 9.27 -4.22
CA ALA A 130 -10.98 10.30 -3.21
C ALA A 130 -9.77 11.20 -3.56
N GLY A 131 -9.56 11.46 -4.84
CA GLY A 131 -8.33 12.03 -5.34
C GLY A 131 -7.18 11.02 -5.35
N LEU A 132 -6.01 11.42 -5.84
CA LEU A 132 -4.77 10.65 -5.73
C LEU A 132 -4.01 11.05 -4.46
N GLY A 133 -3.57 10.04 -3.70
CA GLY A 133 -2.68 10.21 -2.56
C GLY A 133 -1.22 10.44 -2.98
N ALA A 134 -0.29 9.93 -2.19
CA ALA A 134 1.13 10.00 -2.50
C ALA A 134 1.45 9.29 -3.84
N PRO A 135 2.42 9.79 -4.62
CA PRO A 135 3.20 11.01 -4.41
C PRO A 135 2.51 12.27 -4.97
N TRP A 136 1.36 12.13 -5.61
CA TRP A 136 0.71 13.16 -6.43
C TRP A 136 -0.03 14.23 -5.63
N TRP A 137 -0.75 13.82 -4.58
CA TRP A 137 -1.59 14.69 -3.72
C TRP A 137 -2.53 15.59 -4.52
N GLN A 138 -3.26 14.96 -5.45
CA GLN A 138 -4.26 15.64 -6.29
C GLN A 138 -5.67 15.30 -5.79
N GLY A 139 -6.19 16.13 -4.89
CA GLY A 139 -7.50 15.91 -4.25
C GLY A 139 -8.71 16.12 -5.17
N ASP A 140 -8.56 16.97 -6.19
CA ASP A 140 -9.68 17.41 -7.04
C ASP A 140 -9.97 16.49 -8.22
N ILE A 141 -9.00 15.66 -8.62
CA ILE A 141 -9.19 14.72 -9.72
C ILE A 141 -10.12 13.57 -9.31
N LYS A 142 -10.79 13.01 -10.31
CA LYS A 142 -11.77 11.93 -10.13
C LYS A 142 -11.29 10.66 -10.81
N ALA A 143 -11.82 9.53 -10.33
CA ALA A 143 -11.57 8.24 -10.96
C ALA A 143 -12.02 8.24 -12.42
N ALA A 144 -11.28 7.52 -13.25
CA ALA A 144 -11.59 7.37 -14.67
C ALA A 144 -11.25 5.96 -15.17
N ILE A 145 -11.97 5.51 -16.17
CA ILE A 145 -11.64 4.33 -16.97
C ILE A 145 -11.41 4.83 -18.41
N LEU A 146 -10.25 4.53 -18.96
CA LEU A 146 -9.78 5.05 -20.25
C LEU A 146 -9.47 3.88 -21.19
N GLY A 147 -9.45 4.15 -22.51
CA GLY A 147 -9.01 3.19 -23.52
C GLY A 147 -10.05 2.11 -23.90
N MET A 148 -11.30 2.25 -23.47
CA MET A 148 -12.34 1.28 -23.82
C MET A 148 -12.71 1.35 -25.30
N THR A 149 -12.97 0.18 -25.89
CA THR A 149 -13.49 -0.01 -27.25
C THR A 149 -14.74 -0.89 -27.20
N LEU A 150 -15.39 -1.11 -28.34
CA LEU A 150 -16.53 -2.05 -28.41
C LEU A 150 -16.14 -3.51 -28.08
N GLY A 151 -14.86 -3.86 -28.17
CA GLY A 151 -14.33 -5.17 -27.75
C GLY A 151 -14.02 -5.27 -26.26
N THR A 152 -14.11 -4.18 -25.51
CA THR A 152 -13.81 -4.18 -24.07
C THR A 152 -14.92 -4.89 -23.30
N GLY A 153 -14.57 -5.96 -22.61
CA GLY A 153 -15.47 -6.67 -21.70
C GLY A 153 -15.09 -6.52 -20.23
N LYS A 154 -15.91 -7.08 -19.35
CA LYS A 154 -15.68 -7.14 -17.90
C LYS A 154 -14.24 -7.57 -17.53
N PRO A 155 -13.67 -8.65 -18.11
CA PRO A 155 -12.33 -9.11 -17.76
C PRO A 155 -11.25 -8.03 -17.96
N HIS A 156 -11.32 -7.25 -19.03
CA HIS A 156 -10.37 -6.19 -19.34
C HIS A 156 -10.41 -5.08 -18.25
N VAL A 157 -11.63 -4.68 -17.83
CA VAL A 157 -11.81 -3.65 -16.80
C VAL A 157 -11.31 -4.14 -15.44
N LEU A 158 -11.60 -5.39 -15.07
CA LEU A 158 -11.15 -5.99 -13.81
C LEU A 158 -9.62 -6.14 -13.79
N ARG A 159 -9.03 -6.58 -14.88
CA ARG A 159 -7.58 -6.67 -15.05
C ARG A 159 -6.94 -5.29 -14.92
N ALA A 160 -7.43 -4.29 -15.64
CA ALA A 160 -6.95 -2.91 -15.53
C ALA A 160 -7.07 -2.34 -14.12
N ALA A 161 -8.13 -2.69 -13.39
CA ALA A 161 -8.30 -2.28 -12.00
C ALA A 161 -7.26 -2.92 -11.07
N LEU A 162 -6.96 -4.21 -11.23
CA LEU A 162 -5.89 -4.88 -10.48
C LEU A 162 -4.51 -4.31 -10.83
N GLU A 163 -4.22 -4.13 -12.12
CA GLU A 163 -2.98 -3.52 -12.59
C GLU A 163 -2.78 -2.10 -12.05
N SER A 164 -3.86 -1.31 -11.92
CA SER A 164 -3.81 0.05 -11.39
C SER A 164 -3.31 0.12 -9.94
N ILE A 165 -3.57 -0.92 -9.15
CA ILE A 165 -3.07 -1.06 -7.78
C ILE A 165 -1.55 -1.21 -7.82
N ALA A 166 -1.05 -2.10 -8.67
CA ALA A 166 0.38 -2.35 -8.80
C ALA A 166 1.14 -1.14 -9.33
N TYR A 167 0.58 -0.41 -10.30
CA TYR A 167 1.20 0.81 -10.81
C TYR A 167 1.37 1.88 -9.74
N GLN A 168 0.35 2.13 -8.90
CA GLN A 168 0.44 3.10 -7.82
C GLN A 168 1.54 2.72 -6.80
N VAL A 169 1.62 1.45 -6.42
CA VAL A 169 2.69 0.95 -5.52
C VAL A 169 4.06 1.11 -6.16
N ASN A 170 4.19 0.77 -7.44
CA ASN A 170 5.44 0.91 -8.19
C ASN A 170 5.92 2.37 -8.24
N ASP A 171 5.03 3.32 -8.48
CA ASP A 171 5.36 4.75 -8.50
C ASP A 171 5.91 5.23 -7.16
N LEU A 172 5.27 4.82 -6.05
CA LEU A 172 5.75 5.14 -4.71
C LEU A 172 7.12 4.54 -4.41
N VAL A 173 7.28 3.24 -4.64
CA VAL A 173 8.53 2.53 -4.36
C VAL A 173 9.67 3.09 -5.20
N LYS A 174 9.44 3.38 -6.48
CA LYS A 174 10.43 4.02 -7.36
C LYS A 174 10.82 5.41 -6.85
N ALA A 175 9.83 6.23 -6.44
CA ALA A 175 10.11 7.54 -5.88
C ALA A 175 10.99 7.44 -4.62
N MET A 176 10.66 6.50 -3.71
CA MET A 176 11.39 6.27 -2.46
C MET A 176 12.83 5.82 -2.71
N THR A 177 13.01 4.80 -3.54
CA THR A 177 14.33 4.21 -3.79
C THR A 177 15.25 5.14 -4.58
N THR A 178 14.71 5.86 -5.57
CA THR A 178 15.47 6.86 -6.34
C THR A 178 15.93 8.01 -5.46
N GLN A 179 15.06 8.55 -4.60
CA GLN A 179 15.41 9.66 -3.72
C GLN A 179 16.42 9.27 -2.64
N ALA A 180 16.27 8.07 -2.08
CA ALA A 180 17.21 7.55 -1.09
C ALA A 180 18.56 7.12 -1.71
N GLY A 181 18.61 6.91 -3.02
CA GLY A 181 19.78 6.34 -3.71
C GLY A 181 20.05 4.89 -3.31
N ILE A 182 19.01 4.14 -2.93
CA ILE A 182 19.12 2.75 -2.47
C ILE A 182 18.54 1.77 -3.49
N LYS A 183 19.02 0.54 -3.44
CA LYS A 183 18.45 -0.56 -4.22
C LYS A 183 17.35 -1.24 -3.41
N LEU A 184 16.18 -1.39 -4.02
CA LEU A 184 15.15 -2.25 -3.46
C LEU A 184 15.65 -3.70 -3.43
N LYS A 185 15.57 -4.36 -2.29
CA LYS A 185 15.94 -5.77 -2.11
C LYS A 185 14.71 -6.67 -2.15
N GLU A 186 13.67 -6.28 -1.44
CA GLU A 186 12.47 -7.09 -1.25
C GLU A 186 11.32 -6.19 -0.80
N ILE A 187 10.10 -6.52 -1.21
CA ILE A 187 8.86 -5.98 -0.69
C ILE A 187 8.06 -7.10 0.00
N ARG A 188 7.77 -6.91 1.26
CA ARG A 188 6.91 -7.79 2.04
C ARG A 188 5.50 -7.25 2.08
N VAL A 189 4.53 -8.12 1.92
CA VAL A 189 3.14 -7.70 1.71
C VAL A 189 2.20 -8.35 2.72
N ASP A 190 1.18 -7.60 3.14
CA ASP A 190 0.09 -8.09 3.97
C ASP A 190 -1.25 -7.46 3.57
N GLY A 191 -2.32 -7.95 4.17
CA GLY A 191 -3.68 -7.47 3.91
C GLY A 191 -4.48 -8.35 2.95
N GLY A 192 -5.78 -8.08 2.85
CA GLY A 192 -6.73 -8.91 2.09
C GLY A 192 -6.37 -9.13 0.61
N PRO A 193 -6.00 -8.08 -0.14
CA PRO A 193 -5.65 -8.19 -1.55
C PRO A 193 -4.45 -9.10 -1.87
N THR A 194 -3.61 -9.45 -0.88
CA THR A 194 -2.47 -10.36 -1.09
C THR A 194 -2.87 -11.79 -1.45
N LYS A 195 -4.13 -12.16 -1.25
CA LYS A 195 -4.68 -13.43 -1.69
C LYS A 195 -4.80 -13.54 -3.22
N ASN A 196 -4.88 -12.40 -3.92
CA ASN A 196 -4.96 -12.33 -5.38
C ASN A 196 -3.58 -12.55 -5.98
N LYS A 197 -3.37 -13.74 -6.56
CA LYS A 197 -2.08 -14.17 -7.11
C LYS A 197 -1.68 -13.38 -8.34
N PHE A 198 -2.65 -13.02 -9.19
CA PHE A 198 -2.40 -12.19 -10.36
C PHE A 198 -1.84 -10.83 -9.94
N LEU A 199 -2.49 -10.16 -8.96
CA LEU A 199 -2.01 -8.86 -8.46
C LEU A 199 -0.60 -8.98 -7.87
N MET A 200 -0.32 -10.01 -7.09
CA MET A 200 0.99 -10.18 -6.46
C MET A 200 2.09 -10.43 -7.48
N GLN A 201 1.84 -11.28 -8.48
CA GLN A 201 2.80 -11.52 -9.55
C GLN A 201 3.03 -10.26 -10.38
N PHE A 202 1.95 -9.59 -10.80
CA PHE A 202 2.06 -8.35 -11.58
C PHE A 202 2.81 -7.25 -10.81
N GLN A 203 2.60 -7.17 -9.49
CA GLN A 203 3.34 -6.25 -8.63
C GLN A 203 4.84 -6.58 -8.58
N ALA A 204 5.19 -7.85 -8.43
CA ALA A 204 6.59 -8.30 -8.44
C ALA A 204 7.27 -7.96 -9.76
N ASP A 205 6.59 -8.21 -10.87
CA ASP A 205 7.08 -7.91 -12.23
C ASP A 205 7.31 -6.39 -12.42
N CYS A 206 6.38 -5.54 -11.94
CA CYS A 206 6.53 -4.08 -11.98
C CYS A 206 7.73 -3.59 -11.17
N LEU A 207 7.96 -4.17 -10.00
CA LEU A 207 9.06 -3.78 -9.10
C LEU A 207 10.38 -4.47 -9.43
N ARG A 208 10.35 -5.58 -10.17
CA ARG A 208 11.49 -6.44 -10.52
C ARG A 208 12.18 -7.03 -9.28
N VAL A 209 11.38 -7.51 -8.34
CA VAL A 209 11.80 -8.17 -7.10
C VAL A 209 11.00 -9.44 -6.86
#